data_424d0aafd09e2ced99b312c02c259376
#
_entry.id   424d0aafd09e2ced99b312c02c259376
#
_cell.length_a   1.000
_cell.length_b   1.000
_cell.length_c   1.000
_cell.angle_alpha   90.00
_cell.angle_beta   90.00
_cell.angle_gamma   90.00
#
_symmetry.space_group_name_H-M   'P 1'
#
loop_
_entity.id
_entity.type
_entity.pdbx_description
1 polymer ?
#
loop_
_entity_poly.entity_id
_entity_poly.type
_entity_poly.pdbx_seq_one_letter_code
_entity_poly.pdbx_strand_id
1 'polypeptide(L)'
;LLQTNAALNNGNSGGPLINAYGQVIGINTLKMSGTGSDENEATVEGLGFAIPTGSACFVVNDIIAYGEFRGTPSLGITVTTVAVGSGTALEVYSVIDGSGADEAGMQAGDIITAANGQTIRTTSDLMAARRGLGIGDVMHLTVERDGQTLRLDVELRSDRSFD
;
A
#
# COMPACT_ATOMS: atom_id res chain seq x y z
N LEU A 1 2.20 -0.18 -10.09
CA LEU A 1 1.91 -0.50 -11.49
C LEU A 1 3.10 -1.25 -12.12
N LEU A 2 2.81 -2.14 -13.07
CA LEU A 2 3.82 -2.74 -13.96
C LEU A 2 3.97 -1.85 -15.17
N GLN A 3 5.20 -1.46 -15.49
CA GLN A 3 5.51 -0.74 -16.73
C GLN A 3 5.83 -1.77 -17.83
N THR A 4 5.34 -1.52 -19.04
CA THR A 4 5.57 -2.38 -20.20
C THR A 4 5.77 -1.54 -21.47
N ASN A 5 6.58 -2.06 -22.38
CA ASN A 5 6.69 -1.54 -23.75
C ASN A 5 5.85 -2.33 -24.76
N ALA A 6 5.02 -3.26 -24.30
CA ALA A 6 4.06 -3.93 -25.16
C ALA A 6 3.10 -2.89 -25.76
N ALA A 7 2.71 -3.08 -27.02
CA ALA A 7 1.85 -2.15 -27.75
C ALA A 7 0.46 -2.10 -27.11
N LEU A 8 0.26 -1.17 -26.18
CA LEU A 8 -1.06 -0.86 -25.62
C LEU A 8 -1.75 0.16 -26.51
N ASN A 9 -2.92 -0.19 -27.03
CA ASN A 9 -3.77 0.65 -27.84
C ASN A 9 -5.17 0.78 -27.23
N ASN A 10 -5.96 1.72 -27.72
CA ASN A 10 -7.36 1.81 -27.36
C ASN A 10 -8.06 0.48 -27.63
N GLY A 11 -8.76 -0.05 -26.62
CA GLY A 11 -9.41 -1.36 -26.64
C GLY A 11 -8.65 -2.46 -25.87
N ASN A 12 -7.38 -2.27 -25.53
CA ASN A 12 -6.62 -3.21 -24.70
C ASN A 12 -6.80 -2.99 -23.20
N SER A 13 -7.37 -1.84 -22.79
CA SER A 13 -7.63 -1.50 -21.40
C SER A 13 -8.62 -2.50 -20.77
N GLY A 14 -8.32 -3.01 -19.59
CA GLY A 14 -9.05 -4.11 -18.94
C GLY A 14 -8.65 -5.51 -19.43
N GLY A 15 -7.91 -5.63 -20.53
CA GLY A 15 -7.37 -6.90 -21.01
C GLY A 15 -6.15 -7.36 -20.21
N PRO A 16 -5.78 -8.66 -20.29
CA PRO A 16 -4.66 -9.21 -19.55
C PRO A 16 -3.31 -8.79 -20.17
N LEU A 17 -2.33 -8.49 -19.30
CA LEU A 17 -0.92 -8.48 -19.66
C LEU A 17 -0.37 -9.89 -19.40
N ILE A 18 0.16 -10.54 -20.44
CA ILE A 18 0.57 -11.94 -20.42
C ILE A 18 2.08 -12.02 -20.62
N ASN A 19 2.76 -12.86 -19.83
CA ASN A 19 4.20 -13.14 -20.02
C ASN A 19 4.45 -14.21 -21.09
N ALA A 20 5.73 -14.47 -21.40
CA ALA A 20 6.14 -15.47 -22.40
C ALA A 20 5.73 -16.92 -22.07
N TYR A 21 5.30 -17.20 -20.84
CA TYR A 21 4.81 -18.50 -20.39
C TYR A 21 3.27 -18.62 -20.43
N GLY A 22 2.57 -17.62 -20.99
CA GLY A 22 1.11 -17.60 -21.04
C GLY A 22 0.41 -17.25 -19.72
N GLN A 23 1.15 -16.74 -18.72
CA GLN A 23 0.60 -16.37 -17.43
C GLN A 23 0.16 -14.91 -17.43
N VAL A 24 -1.00 -14.62 -16.85
CA VAL A 24 -1.49 -13.25 -16.63
C VAL A 24 -0.69 -12.63 -15.49
N ILE A 25 0.09 -11.60 -15.79
CA ILE A 25 0.92 -10.87 -14.82
C ILE A 25 0.34 -9.53 -14.42
N GLY A 26 -0.65 -9.02 -15.14
CA GLY A 26 -1.34 -7.76 -14.86
C GLY A 26 -2.58 -7.54 -15.70
N ILE A 27 -3.27 -6.45 -15.40
CA ILE A 27 -4.43 -5.94 -16.15
C ILE A 27 -4.05 -4.58 -16.75
N ASN A 28 -4.15 -4.46 -18.06
CA ASN A 28 -3.80 -3.24 -18.80
C ASN A 28 -4.71 -2.08 -18.37
N THR A 29 -4.12 -0.90 -18.10
CA THR A 29 -4.91 0.25 -17.61
C THR A 29 -4.60 1.57 -18.30
N LEU A 30 -3.33 1.94 -18.44
CA LEU A 30 -2.90 3.25 -18.92
C LEU A 30 -1.87 3.14 -20.04
N LYS A 31 -2.01 4.03 -21.04
CA LYS A 31 -0.94 4.36 -21.97
C LYS A 31 -0.57 5.82 -21.73
N MET A 32 0.70 6.09 -21.44
CA MET A 32 1.20 7.46 -21.52
C MET A 32 1.48 7.79 -22.99
N SER A 33 0.66 8.66 -23.54
CA SER A 33 0.98 9.36 -24.78
C SER A 33 1.36 10.77 -24.38
N GLY A 34 2.66 11.08 -24.41
CA GLY A 34 3.12 12.46 -24.28
C GLY A 34 2.78 13.22 -25.55
N THR A 35 1.75 14.03 -25.52
CA THR A 35 1.63 15.17 -26.44
C THR A 35 2.35 16.31 -25.73
N GLY A 36 3.67 16.43 -25.93
CA GLY A 36 4.40 17.64 -25.62
C GLY A 36 3.81 18.75 -26.48
N SER A 37 3.32 19.81 -25.84
CA SER A 37 2.91 21.03 -26.51
C SER A 37 4.09 21.91 -26.94
N ASP A 38 5.32 21.48 -26.65
CA ASP A 38 6.56 22.12 -27.05
C ASP A 38 7.31 21.28 -28.08
N GLU A 39 7.70 21.90 -29.20
CA GLU A 39 8.39 21.28 -30.35
C GLU A 39 9.75 20.63 -30.01
N ASN A 40 10.19 20.66 -28.73
CA ASN A 40 11.45 20.09 -28.22
C ASN A 40 11.29 18.98 -27.18
N GLU A 41 10.08 18.56 -26.80
CA GLU A 41 9.90 17.40 -25.91
C GLU A 41 9.79 16.10 -26.71
N ALA A 42 10.67 15.15 -26.39
CA ALA A 42 10.65 13.81 -26.94
C ALA A 42 9.27 13.17 -26.68
N THR A 43 8.56 12.82 -27.74
CA THR A 43 7.33 12.02 -27.66
C THR A 43 7.65 10.70 -26.99
N VAL A 44 7.17 10.49 -25.76
CA VAL A 44 7.28 9.21 -25.07
C VAL A 44 6.23 8.28 -25.67
N GLU A 45 6.57 7.64 -26.78
CA GLU A 45 5.76 6.56 -27.35
C GLU A 45 6.14 5.22 -26.70
N GLY A 46 5.14 4.41 -26.37
CA GLY A 46 5.35 3.02 -25.98
C GLY A 46 5.49 2.75 -24.48
N LEU A 47 5.13 3.69 -23.59
CA LEU A 47 5.01 3.40 -22.17
C LEU A 47 3.57 3.01 -21.83
N GLY A 48 3.38 1.73 -21.53
CA GLY A 48 2.14 1.18 -21.00
C GLY A 48 2.24 0.84 -19.51
N PHE A 49 1.12 0.84 -18.84
CA PHE A 49 1.03 0.45 -17.43
C PHE A 49 -0.08 -0.56 -17.23
N ALA A 50 0.19 -1.53 -16.36
CA ALA A 50 -0.77 -2.54 -15.94
C ALA A 50 -0.83 -2.65 -14.42
N ILE A 51 -2.00 -2.96 -13.89
CA ILE A 51 -2.20 -3.30 -12.49
C ILE A 51 -1.63 -4.69 -12.26
N PRO A 52 -0.69 -4.90 -11.30
CA PRO A 52 -0.13 -6.22 -11.02
C PRO A 52 -1.22 -7.23 -10.64
N THR A 53 -1.08 -8.48 -11.08
CA THR A 53 -2.04 -9.54 -10.78
C THR A 53 -2.27 -9.71 -9.27
N GLY A 54 -1.21 -9.56 -8.45
CA GLY A 54 -1.36 -9.64 -6.99
C GLY A 54 -2.32 -8.60 -6.41
N SER A 55 -2.28 -7.36 -6.92
CA SER A 55 -3.22 -6.31 -6.51
C SER A 55 -4.63 -6.57 -7.06
N ALA A 56 -4.73 -7.02 -8.31
CA ALA A 56 -6.01 -7.33 -8.93
C ALA A 56 -6.71 -8.52 -8.23
N CYS A 57 -5.97 -9.59 -7.93
CA CYS A 57 -6.50 -10.76 -7.23
C CYS A 57 -7.05 -10.40 -5.84
N PHE A 58 -6.41 -9.48 -5.12
CA PHE A 58 -6.92 -9.03 -3.82
C PHE A 58 -8.34 -8.47 -3.94
N VAL A 59 -8.56 -7.54 -4.89
CA VAL A 59 -9.88 -6.94 -5.14
C VAL A 59 -10.88 -7.97 -5.65
N VAL A 60 -10.47 -8.81 -6.61
CA VAL A 60 -11.34 -9.81 -7.24
C VAL A 60 -11.77 -10.88 -6.23
N ASN A 61 -10.86 -11.37 -5.38
CA ASN A 61 -11.19 -12.36 -4.36
C ASN A 61 -12.16 -11.81 -3.32
N ASP A 62 -12.01 -10.53 -2.95
CA ASP A 62 -12.94 -9.87 -2.03
C ASP A 62 -14.35 -9.77 -2.65
N ILE A 63 -14.45 -9.37 -3.93
CA ILE A 63 -15.72 -9.32 -4.66
C ILE A 63 -16.35 -10.72 -4.79
N ILE A 64 -15.57 -11.75 -5.09
CA ILE A 64 -16.07 -13.13 -5.21
C ILE A 64 -16.58 -13.64 -3.86
N ALA A 65 -15.87 -13.37 -2.77
CA ALA A 65 -16.21 -13.88 -1.44
C ALA A 65 -17.39 -13.14 -0.78
N TYR A 66 -17.49 -11.82 -1.01
CA TYR A 66 -18.41 -10.96 -0.26
C TYR A 66 -19.42 -10.19 -1.15
N GLY A 67 -19.29 -10.27 -2.47
CA GLY A 67 -20.15 -9.54 -3.41
C GLY A 67 -19.71 -8.10 -3.67
N GLU A 68 -18.74 -7.58 -2.92
CA GLU A 68 -18.22 -6.22 -3.05
C GLU A 68 -16.75 -6.15 -2.62
N PHE A 69 -16.05 -5.11 -3.04
CA PHE A 69 -14.74 -4.79 -2.52
C PHE A 69 -14.87 -4.02 -1.19
N ARG A 70 -14.44 -4.62 -0.10
CA ARG A 70 -14.59 -4.09 1.26
C ARG A 70 -13.56 -3.02 1.64
N GLY A 71 -12.61 -2.70 0.76
CA GLY A 71 -11.55 -1.76 1.01
C GLY A 71 -10.20 -2.41 1.31
N THR A 72 -9.21 -1.58 1.62
CA THR A 72 -7.84 -2.04 1.93
C THR A 72 -7.65 -2.16 3.44
N PRO A 73 -7.02 -3.26 3.94
CA PRO A 73 -6.71 -3.35 5.37
C PRO A 73 -5.83 -2.17 5.79
N SER A 74 -6.22 -1.44 6.81
CA SER A 74 -5.54 -0.25 7.31
C SER A 74 -5.42 -0.27 8.83
N LEU A 75 -4.32 0.27 9.33
CA LEU A 75 -4.13 0.53 10.76
C LEU A 75 -4.91 1.77 11.21
N GLY A 76 -5.21 2.69 10.27
CA GLY A 76 -5.82 3.98 10.58
C GLY A 76 -4.82 5.01 11.11
N ILE A 77 -3.59 5.00 10.60
CA ILE A 77 -2.54 5.95 10.98
C ILE A 77 -1.94 6.64 9.76
N THR A 78 -1.47 7.86 9.97
CA THR A 78 -0.52 8.52 9.08
C THR A 78 0.85 8.48 9.73
N VAL A 79 1.89 8.18 8.97
CA VAL A 79 3.25 8.07 9.46
C VAL A 79 4.19 9.01 8.72
N THR A 80 5.24 9.45 9.39
CA THR A 80 6.31 10.24 8.81
C THR A 80 7.67 9.67 9.19
N THR A 81 8.69 9.91 8.37
CA THR A 81 10.06 9.51 8.70
C THR A 81 10.75 10.68 9.39
N VAL A 82 11.27 10.43 10.58
CA VAL A 82 12.00 11.42 11.39
C VAL A 82 13.46 11.02 11.54
N ALA A 83 14.35 12.00 11.68
CA ALA A 83 15.76 11.76 11.97
C ALA A 83 15.93 11.49 13.48
N VAL A 84 16.57 10.37 13.83
CA VAL A 84 16.88 10.00 15.21
C VAL A 84 18.35 9.63 15.32
N GLY A 85 19.14 10.46 15.98
CA GLY A 85 20.60 10.29 16.05
C GLY A 85 21.25 10.27 14.68
N SER A 86 21.94 9.19 14.31
CA SER A 86 22.55 8.99 12.98
C SER A 86 21.66 8.19 12.00
N GLY A 87 20.42 7.89 12.37
CA GLY A 87 19.48 7.08 11.58
C GLY A 87 18.13 7.74 11.38
N THR A 88 17.19 6.93 10.92
CA THR A 88 15.79 7.32 10.74
C THR A 88 14.88 6.41 11.54
N ALA A 89 13.74 6.94 11.96
CA ALA A 89 12.66 6.23 12.60
C ALA A 89 11.33 6.56 11.94
N LEU A 90 10.35 5.68 12.10
CA LEU A 90 8.99 5.88 11.62
C LEU A 90 8.12 6.37 12.77
N GLU A 91 7.69 7.62 12.69
CA GLU A 91 6.84 8.27 13.70
C GLU A 91 5.38 8.28 13.26
N VAL A 92 4.47 8.04 14.18
CA VAL A 92 3.03 8.22 13.98
C VAL A 92 2.72 9.71 14.01
N TYR A 93 2.34 10.26 12.85
CA TYR A 93 1.97 11.66 12.71
C TYR A 93 0.54 11.91 13.20
N SER A 94 -0.39 11.01 12.87
CA SER A 94 -1.78 11.08 13.31
C SER A 94 -2.40 9.69 13.39
N VAL A 95 -3.42 9.57 14.24
CA VAL A 95 -4.27 8.39 14.39
C VAL A 95 -5.70 8.80 14.04
N ILE A 96 -6.41 7.96 13.29
CA ILE A 96 -7.80 8.20 12.90
C ILE A 96 -8.71 7.68 14.02
N ASP A 97 -9.62 8.52 14.49
CA ASP A 97 -10.59 8.17 15.53
C ASP A 97 -11.42 6.93 15.13
N GLY A 98 -11.61 6.02 16.06
CA GLY A 98 -12.34 4.76 15.83
C GLY A 98 -11.60 3.74 14.97
N SER A 99 -10.34 3.98 14.60
CA SER A 99 -9.51 3.00 13.93
C SER A 99 -8.99 1.91 14.87
N GLY A 100 -8.45 0.82 14.31
CA GLY A 100 -7.81 -0.20 15.14
C GLY A 100 -6.61 0.32 15.93
N ALA A 101 -5.87 1.29 15.38
CA ALA A 101 -4.77 1.96 16.09
C ALA A 101 -5.26 2.80 17.27
N ASP A 102 -6.37 3.52 17.11
CA ASP A 102 -6.98 4.30 18.16
C ASP A 102 -7.46 3.41 19.31
N GLU A 103 -8.19 2.33 18.99
CA GLU A 103 -8.65 1.37 20.00
C GLU A 103 -7.50 0.64 20.72
N ALA A 104 -6.39 0.41 20.01
CA ALA A 104 -5.18 -0.15 20.61
C ALA A 104 -4.41 0.88 21.48
N GLY A 105 -4.86 2.15 21.52
CA GLY A 105 -4.25 3.21 22.29
C GLY A 105 -2.97 3.79 21.68
N MET A 106 -2.81 3.69 20.36
CA MET A 106 -1.72 4.36 19.63
C MET A 106 -1.94 5.87 19.62
N GLN A 107 -0.87 6.64 19.64
CA GLN A 107 -0.92 8.11 19.71
C GLN A 107 0.05 8.74 18.72
N ALA A 108 -0.25 9.98 18.31
CA ALA A 108 0.70 10.79 17.58
C ALA A 108 1.98 11.00 18.41
N GLY A 109 3.13 10.89 17.77
CA GLY A 109 4.45 10.94 18.40
C GLY A 109 5.00 9.55 18.77
N ASP A 110 4.24 8.45 18.67
CA ASP A 110 4.77 7.10 18.84
C ASP A 110 5.79 6.79 17.76
N ILE A 111 6.93 6.23 18.15
CA ILE A 111 7.94 5.72 17.23
C ILE A 111 7.72 4.23 17.02
N ILE A 112 7.37 3.80 15.82
CA ILE A 112 7.20 2.39 15.49
C ILE A 112 8.58 1.75 15.31
N THR A 113 8.94 0.82 16.21
CA THR A 113 10.24 0.14 16.18
C THR A 113 10.18 -1.28 15.64
N ALA A 114 9.03 -1.96 15.80
CA ALA A 114 8.83 -3.29 15.23
C ALA A 114 7.35 -3.54 14.88
N ALA A 115 7.12 -4.44 13.91
CA ALA A 115 5.82 -4.93 13.50
C ALA A 115 5.91 -6.43 13.20
N ASN A 116 5.07 -7.26 13.83
CA ASN A 116 5.08 -8.72 13.71
C ASN A 116 6.49 -9.33 13.90
N GLY A 117 7.29 -8.77 14.83
CA GLY A 117 8.66 -9.20 15.10
C GLY A 117 9.71 -8.72 14.10
N GLN A 118 9.34 -7.96 13.08
CA GLN A 118 10.27 -7.36 12.11
C GLN A 118 10.60 -5.92 12.52
N THR A 119 11.86 -5.54 12.44
CA THR A 119 12.30 -4.15 12.71
C THR A 119 11.72 -3.20 11.65
N ILE A 120 11.16 -2.08 12.10
CA ILE A 120 10.58 -1.02 11.27
C ILE A 120 11.43 0.23 11.39
N ARG A 121 11.81 0.80 10.26
CA ARG A 121 12.54 2.08 10.16
C ARG A 121 11.92 3.01 9.11
N THR A 122 11.20 2.43 8.16
CA THR A 122 10.61 3.14 7.03
C THR A 122 9.17 2.73 6.81
N THR A 123 8.42 3.57 6.08
CA THR A 123 7.07 3.22 5.61
C THR A 123 7.06 1.93 4.79
N SER A 124 8.12 1.69 4.00
CA SER A 124 8.24 0.45 3.20
C SER A 124 8.34 -0.80 4.07
N ASP A 125 9.05 -0.72 5.21
CA ASP A 125 9.14 -1.83 6.17
C ASP A 125 7.77 -2.14 6.78
N LEU A 126 7.03 -1.08 7.19
CA LEU A 126 5.68 -1.23 7.73
C LEU A 126 4.72 -1.84 6.71
N MET A 127 4.76 -1.38 5.46
CA MET A 127 3.97 -1.95 4.36
C MET A 127 4.34 -3.41 4.10
N ALA A 128 5.64 -3.76 4.18
CA ALA A 128 6.10 -5.14 4.02
C ALA A 128 5.59 -6.04 5.15
N ALA A 129 5.66 -5.58 6.39
CA ALA A 129 5.16 -6.31 7.57
C ALA A 129 3.64 -6.52 7.56
N ARG A 130 2.87 -5.61 6.91
CA ARG A 130 1.42 -5.75 6.71
C ARG A 130 1.05 -6.69 5.57
N ARG A 131 2.00 -7.03 4.68
CA ARG A 131 1.70 -7.83 3.49
C ARG A 131 1.13 -9.19 3.85
N GLY A 132 -0.01 -9.53 3.25
CA GLY A 132 -0.71 -10.79 3.48
C GLY A 132 -1.73 -10.75 4.61
N LEU A 133 -1.82 -9.65 5.37
CA LEU A 133 -2.88 -9.45 6.35
C LEU A 133 -4.13 -8.87 5.68
N GLY A 134 -5.29 -9.32 6.14
CA GLY A 134 -6.62 -8.89 5.71
C GLY A 134 -7.32 -7.99 6.73
N ILE A 135 -8.53 -7.55 6.37
CA ILE A 135 -9.43 -6.84 7.30
C ILE A 135 -9.85 -7.83 8.41
N GLY A 136 -9.71 -7.40 9.68
CA GLY A 136 -9.96 -8.18 10.88
C GLY A 136 -8.73 -8.91 11.42
N ASP A 137 -7.62 -8.96 10.67
CA ASP A 137 -6.36 -9.51 11.20
C ASP A 137 -5.72 -8.52 12.17
N VAL A 138 -4.98 -9.06 13.15
CA VAL A 138 -4.26 -8.28 14.16
C VAL A 138 -2.80 -8.13 13.77
N MET A 139 -2.29 -6.91 13.80
CA MET A 139 -0.88 -6.59 13.62
C MET A 139 -0.26 -6.22 14.96
N HIS A 140 0.77 -6.96 15.37
CA HIS A 140 1.49 -6.74 16.63
C HIS A 140 2.56 -5.68 16.43
N LEU A 141 2.36 -4.50 17.00
CA LEU A 141 3.29 -3.38 16.92
C LEU A 141 4.07 -3.21 18.22
N THR A 142 5.33 -2.82 18.10
CA THR A 142 6.14 -2.31 19.22
C THR A 142 6.44 -0.86 18.93
N VAL A 143 6.10 0.01 19.88
CA VAL A 143 6.34 1.45 19.77
C VAL A 143 7.13 1.96 20.96
N GLU A 144 7.83 3.07 20.78
CA GLU A 144 8.45 3.84 21.87
C GLU A 144 7.65 5.14 22.05
N ARG A 145 7.26 5.41 23.30
CA ARG A 145 6.54 6.60 23.76
C ARG A 145 7.16 7.08 25.06
N ASP A 146 7.65 8.31 25.13
CA ASP A 146 8.25 8.91 26.34
C ASP A 146 9.36 8.04 26.96
N GLY A 147 10.17 7.39 26.12
CA GLY A 147 11.25 6.51 26.54
C GLY A 147 10.79 5.13 27.06
N GLN A 148 9.51 4.80 26.93
CA GLN A 148 8.95 3.51 27.28
C GLN A 148 8.61 2.69 26.02
N THR A 149 8.92 1.39 26.07
CA THR A 149 8.51 0.46 25.01
C THR A 149 7.14 -0.11 25.31
N LEU A 150 6.19 0.08 24.38
CA LEU A 150 4.83 -0.43 24.47
C LEU A 150 4.60 -1.46 23.35
N ARG A 151 3.76 -2.46 23.64
CA ARG A 151 3.27 -3.43 22.66
C ARG A 151 1.78 -3.18 22.45
N LEU A 152 1.41 -3.01 21.19
CA LEU A 152 0.04 -2.71 20.78
C LEU A 152 -0.42 -3.77 19.80
N ASP A 153 -1.60 -4.33 20.05
CA ASP A 153 -2.27 -5.27 19.15
C ASP A 153 -3.31 -4.50 18.35
N VAL A 154 -3.02 -4.23 17.09
CA VAL A 154 -3.82 -3.34 16.24
C VAL A 154 -4.61 -4.18 15.24
N GLU A 155 -5.93 -4.19 15.34
CA GLU A 155 -6.83 -4.79 14.36
C GLU A 155 -6.83 -3.96 13.08
N LEU A 156 -6.63 -4.61 11.93
CA LEU A 156 -6.72 -3.95 10.63
C LEU A 156 -8.19 -3.79 10.22
N ARG A 157 -8.60 -2.55 9.97
CA ARG A 157 -9.93 -2.21 9.49
C ARG A 157 -9.92 -1.76 8.04
N SER A 158 -11.09 -1.75 7.41
CA SER A 158 -11.24 -1.18 6.07
C SER A 158 -10.86 0.29 6.08
N ASP A 159 -10.05 0.73 5.11
CA ASP A 159 -9.78 2.15 4.88
C ASP A 159 -11.05 2.96 4.56
N ARG A 160 -12.10 2.29 4.05
CA ARG A 160 -13.42 2.88 3.80
C ARG A 160 -14.26 3.10 5.06
N SER A 161 -13.89 2.51 6.19
CA SER A 161 -14.59 2.71 7.46
C SER A 161 -14.21 4.00 8.16
N PHE A 162 -13.28 4.77 7.59
CA PHE A 162 -12.77 6.02 8.13
C PHE A 162 -13.29 7.28 7.38
N ASP A 163 -14.21 7.11 6.41
CA ASP A 163 -14.84 8.20 5.65
C ASP A 163 -16.07 8.79 6.37
#